data_00b678d89ade1c90b81edee7c0feb217
#
_entry.id   00b678d89ade1c90b81edee7c0feb217
#
_cell.length_a   1.000
_cell.length_b   1.000
_cell.length_c   1.000
_cell.angle_alpha   90.00
_cell.angle_beta   90.00
_cell.angle_gamma   90.00
#
_symmetry.space_group_name_H-M   'P 1'
#
loop_
_entity.id
_entity.type
_entity.pdbx_description
1 polymer ?
#
loop_
_entity_poly.entity_id
_entity_poly.type
_entity_poly.pdbx_seq_one_letter_code
_entity_poly.pdbx_strand_id
1 'polypeptide(L)'
;MTDALMSASRVVLRAGALVPWLVLTAVVCAGVVLVDLVSAFFASAAFVLLGPLLPIAGLGLSYVPSVNVDYQLVVASPYSTLRLLLLRAAVFVALAAPVLLFCGHRLEGVQFGARVLAHTAAVVAVGLAQSTLMAPTLSAAVVSFAWMSLVQVVLMAGGLADITSSHAVALAVCTAVAALFVLVVRRRALSTDWRYS
;
A
#
# COMPACT_ATOMS: atom_id res chain seq x y z
N MET A 1 -25.71 2.83 -12.31
CA MET A 1 -24.24 2.69 -12.11
C MET A 1 -23.75 3.42 -10.87
N THR A 2 -24.31 4.56 -10.52
CA THR A 2 -24.03 5.36 -9.30
C THR A 2 -24.38 4.63 -8.00
N ASP A 3 -25.54 3.95 -7.94
CA ASP A 3 -25.99 3.26 -6.71
C ASP A 3 -25.14 2.03 -6.37
N ALA A 4 -24.64 1.32 -7.39
CA ALA A 4 -23.75 0.19 -7.18
C ALA A 4 -22.35 0.64 -6.69
N LEU A 5 -21.88 1.79 -7.14
CA LEU A 5 -20.63 2.40 -6.65
C LEU A 5 -20.78 2.92 -5.22
N MET A 6 -21.94 3.52 -4.89
CA MET A 6 -22.23 3.99 -3.53
C MET A 6 -22.42 2.82 -2.55
N SER A 7 -23.05 1.72 -2.96
CA SER A 7 -23.17 0.53 -2.10
C SER A 7 -21.82 -0.17 -1.92
N ALA A 8 -21.00 -0.28 -2.97
CA ALA A 8 -19.65 -0.83 -2.88
C ALA A 8 -18.72 0.03 -2.01
N SER A 9 -18.81 1.36 -2.11
CA SER A 9 -18.03 2.27 -1.25
C SER A 9 -18.45 2.16 0.22
N ARG A 10 -19.75 1.98 0.51
CA ARG A 10 -20.22 1.76 1.89
C ARG A 10 -19.72 0.45 2.49
N VAL A 11 -19.61 -0.62 1.71
CA VAL A 11 -19.04 -1.90 2.16
C VAL A 11 -17.54 -1.75 2.42
N VAL A 12 -16.82 -1.01 1.57
CA VAL A 12 -15.38 -0.75 1.73
C VAL A 12 -15.11 0.20 2.89
N LEU A 13 -15.93 1.25 3.08
CA LEU A 13 -15.78 2.26 4.12
C LEU A 13 -16.28 1.81 5.50
N ARG A 14 -17.22 0.85 5.57
CA ARG A 14 -17.63 0.19 6.83
C ARG A 14 -16.61 -0.84 7.30
N ALA A 15 -15.62 -1.18 6.50
CA ALA A 15 -14.59 -2.11 6.92
C ALA A 15 -13.89 -1.59 8.17
N GLY A 16 -13.96 -2.36 9.25
CA GLY A 16 -13.31 -2.05 10.55
C GLY A 16 -11.81 -1.82 10.45
N ALA A 17 -11.22 -2.11 9.27
CA ALA A 17 -9.83 -1.84 8.93
C ALA A 17 -9.49 -0.34 8.76
N LEU A 18 -10.45 0.55 8.48
CA LEU A 18 -10.15 1.98 8.28
C LEU A 18 -9.68 2.66 9.55
N VAL A 19 -10.31 2.40 10.68
CA VAL A 19 -9.93 3.02 11.95
C VAL A 19 -8.52 2.64 12.37
N PRO A 20 -8.14 1.34 12.48
CA PRO A 20 -6.77 0.97 12.83
C PRO A 20 -5.75 1.44 11.79
N TRP A 21 -6.12 1.50 10.50
CA TRP A 21 -5.24 2.05 9.48
C TRP A 21 -5.04 3.57 9.63
N LEU A 22 -6.08 4.35 9.92
CA LEU A 22 -5.97 5.78 10.20
C LEU A 22 -5.10 6.03 11.44
N VAL A 23 -5.27 5.25 12.49
CA VAL A 23 -4.44 5.32 13.70
C VAL A 23 -2.98 5.03 13.34
N LEU A 24 -2.71 3.96 12.59
CA LEU A 24 -1.36 3.62 12.13
C LEU A 24 -0.76 4.76 11.31
N THR A 25 -1.52 5.32 10.37
CA THR A 25 -1.07 6.44 9.52
C THR A 25 -0.75 7.67 10.37
N ALA A 26 -1.61 8.01 11.33
CA ALA A 26 -1.39 9.13 12.24
C ALA A 26 -0.13 8.92 13.11
N VAL A 27 0.08 7.71 13.64
CA VAL A 27 1.26 7.37 14.44
C VAL A 27 2.54 7.47 13.60
N VAL A 28 2.54 6.95 12.37
CA VAL A 28 3.70 7.04 11.47
C VAL A 28 4.00 8.50 11.12
N CYS A 29 2.98 9.28 10.74
CA CYS A 29 3.18 10.69 10.43
C CYS A 29 3.69 11.49 11.63
N ALA A 30 3.11 11.29 12.82
CA ALA A 30 3.57 11.93 14.05
C ALA A 30 5.00 11.52 14.38
N GLY A 31 5.34 10.24 14.23
CA GLY A 31 6.71 9.72 14.43
C GLY A 31 7.72 10.37 13.48
N VAL A 32 7.38 10.48 12.19
CA VAL A 32 8.24 11.15 11.19
C VAL A 32 8.44 12.63 11.54
N VAL A 33 7.38 13.34 11.93
CA VAL A 33 7.49 14.76 12.36
C VAL A 33 8.34 14.91 13.63
N LEU A 34 8.19 14.02 14.60
CA LEU A 34 9.02 14.05 15.81
C LEU A 34 10.49 13.76 15.50
N VAL A 35 10.79 12.83 14.60
CA VAL A 35 12.15 12.53 14.15
C VAL A 35 12.74 13.71 13.37
N ASP A 36 11.93 14.44 12.58
CA ASP A 36 12.35 15.62 11.84
C ASP A 36 12.87 16.74 12.77
N LEU A 37 12.29 16.89 13.98
CA LEU A 37 12.76 17.81 15.00
C LEU A 37 14.19 17.50 15.50
N VAL A 38 14.61 16.24 15.35
CA VAL A 38 15.94 15.78 15.79
C VAL A 38 16.91 15.71 14.60
N SER A 39 16.45 15.18 13.46
CA SER A 39 17.27 15.02 12.27
C SER A 39 16.42 14.85 11.02
N ALA A 40 16.52 15.80 10.11
CA ALA A 40 15.84 15.75 8.81
C ALA A 40 16.24 14.51 8.00
N PHE A 41 17.51 14.08 8.06
CA PHE A 41 17.97 12.87 7.36
C PHE A 41 17.26 11.62 7.83
N PHE A 42 17.14 11.41 9.15
CA PHE A 42 16.44 10.24 9.69
C PHE A 42 14.94 10.30 9.45
N ALA A 43 14.35 11.51 9.45
CA ALA A 43 12.95 11.69 9.09
C ALA A 43 12.66 11.31 7.63
N SER A 44 13.49 11.79 6.70
CA SER A 44 13.37 11.44 5.27
C SER A 44 13.59 9.95 5.03
N ALA A 45 14.57 9.33 5.69
CA ALA A 45 14.82 7.90 5.61
C ALA A 45 13.65 7.07 6.17
N ALA A 46 13.13 7.45 7.34
CA ALA A 46 11.96 6.81 7.95
C ALA A 46 10.71 6.96 7.05
N PHE A 47 10.54 8.13 6.44
CA PHE A 47 9.42 8.39 5.55
C PHE A 47 9.49 7.54 4.26
N VAL A 48 10.67 7.39 3.65
CA VAL A 48 10.88 6.50 2.48
C VAL A 48 10.64 5.04 2.87
N LEU A 49 11.05 4.64 4.08
CA LEU A 49 10.87 3.28 4.58
C LEU A 49 9.40 2.96 4.85
N LEU A 50 8.70 3.82 5.58
CA LEU A 50 7.35 3.55 6.12
C LEU A 50 6.22 4.04 5.21
N GLY A 51 6.43 5.12 4.45
CA GLY A 51 5.40 5.71 3.60
C GLY A 51 4.77 4.72 2.61
N PRO A 52 5.56 3.99 1.81
CA PRO A 52 5.05 2.98 0.88
C PRO A 52 4.29 1.83 1.54
N LEU A 53 4.54 1.57 2.83
CA LEU A 53 3.90 0.48 3.57
C LEU A 53 2.48 0.83 4.04
N LEU A 54 2.12 2.11 4.14
CA LEU A 54 0.82 2.52 4.66
C LEU A 54 -0.36 1.93 3.88
N PRO A 55 -0.45 2.04 2.54
CA PRO A 55 -1.56 1.46 1.79
C PRO A 55 -1.59 -0.06 1.82
N ILE A 56 -0.40 -0.72 1.77
CA ILE A 56 -0.34 -2.19 1.77
C ILE A 56 -0.69 -2.75 3.14
N ALA A 57 -0.34 -2.07 4.23
CA ALA A 57 -0.79 -2.42 5.58
C ALA A 57 -2.32 -2.32 5.69
N GLY A 58 -2.93 -1.25 5.16
CA GLY A 58 -4.38 -1.10 5.09
C GLY A 58 -5.05 -2.22 4.30
N LEU A 59 -4.46 -2.58 3.16
CA LEU A 59 -4.93 -3.71 2.36
C LEU A 59 -4.84 -5.02 3.15
N GLY A 60 -3.71 -5.30 3.79
CA GLY A 60 -3.52 -6.50 4.63
C GLY A 60 -4.53 -6.55 5.78
N LEU A 61 -4.67 -5.47 6.54
CA LEU A 61 -5.62 -5.36 7.66
C LEU A 61 -7.06 -5.60 7.23
N SER A 62 -7.44 -5.20 6.02
CA SER A 62 -8.80 -5.38 5.50
C SER A 62 -9.18 -6.86 5.27
N TYR A 63 -8.22 -7.78 5.31
CA TYR A 63 -8.42 -9.23 5.19
C TYR A 63 -8.19 -9.99 6.49
N VAL A 64 -7.91 -9.31 7.61
CA VAL A 64 -7.80 -9.96 8.92
C VAL A 64 -9.20 -10.12 9.52
N PRO A 65 -9.69 -11.36 9.78
CA PRO A 65 -11.05 -11.60 10.25
C PRO A 65 -11.36 -10.90 11.58
N SER A 66 -10.40 -10.79 12.48
CA SER A 66 -10.57 -10.14 13.79
C SER A 66 -10.73 -8.61 13.69
N VAL A 67 -10.28 -8.01 12.61
CA VAL A 67 -10.36 -6.55 12.36
C VAL A 67 -11.57 -6.22 11.50
N ASN A 68 -11.96 -7.14 10.62
CA ASN A 68 -13.06 -6.94 9.67
C ASN A 68 -14.28 -7.75 10.09
N VAL A 69 -15.17 -7.12 10.86
CA VAL A 69 -16.43 -7.73 11.32
C VAL A 69 -17.31 -8.20 10.16
N ASP A 70 -17.20 -7.53 9.01
CA ASP A 70 -17.98 -7.85 7.82
C ASP A 70 -17.26 -8.82 6.86
N TYR A 71 -16.19 -9.50 7.31
CA TYR A 71 -15.42 -10.43 6.48
C TYR A 71 -16.29 -11.49 5.81
N GLN A 72 -17.25 -12.06 6.53
CA GLN A 72 -18.17 -13.06 5.99
C GLN A 72 -19.10 -12.49 4.91
N LEU A 73 -19.54 -11.24 5.05
CA LEU A 73 -20.35 -10.56 4.04
C LEU A 73 -19.55 -10.27 2.77
N VAL A 74 -18.26 -9.99 2.93
CA VAL A 74 -17.35 -9.76 1.80
C VAL A 74 -17.11 -11.06 1.03
N VAL A 75 -16.93 -12.19 1.74
CA VAL A 75 -16.78 -13.52 1.13
C VAL A 75 -18.05 -13.96 0.41
N ALA A 76 -19.23 -13.61 0.95
CA ALA A 76 -20.53 -13.89 0.34
C ALA A 76 -20.90 -12.91 -0.79
N SER A 77 -20.10 -11.87 -1.03
CA SER A 77 -20.40 -10.83 -2.02
C SER A 77 -20.38 -11.40 -3.45
N PRO A 78 -21.33 -11.00 -4.32
CA PRO A 78 -21.36 -11.39 -5.73
C PRO A 78 -20.24 -10.74 -6.56
N TYR A 79 -19.48 -9.81 -5.98
CA TYR A 79 -18.35 -9.18 -6.64
C TYR A 79 -17.16 -10.13 -6.73
N SER A 80 -16.46 -10.12 -7.88
CA SER A 80 -15.23 -10.90 -8.02
C SER A 80 -14.18 -10.43 -6.99
N THR A 81 -13.49 -11.38 -6.39
CA THR A 81 -12.44 -11.12 -5.39
C THR A 81 -11.41 -10.09 -5.89
N LEU A 82 -11.05 -10.16 -7.18
CA LEU A 82 -10.16 -9.20 -7.81
C LEU A 82 -10.71 -7.76 -7.76
N ARG A 83 -12.01 -7.57 -8.07
CA ARG A 83 -12.62 -6.23 -8.07
C ARG A 83 -12.64 -5.63 -6.68
N LEU A 84 -12.93 -6.43 -5.65
CA LEU A 84 -12.89 -5.99 -4.26
C LEU A 84 -11.48 -5.64 -3.81
N LEU A 85 -10.50 -6.47 -4.19
CA LEU A 85 -9.09 -6.25 -3.89
C LEU A 85 -8.59 -4.94 -4.51
N LEU A 86 -8.87 -4.71 -5.81
CA LEU A 86 -8.50 -3.49 -6.51
C LEU A 86 -9.19 -2.26 -5.93
N LEU A 87 -10.48 -2.35 -5.60
CA LEU A 87 -11.23 -1.24 -5.01
C LEU A 87 -10.65 -0.85 -3.64
N ARG A 88 -10.34 -1.83 -2.78
CA ARG A 88 -9.71 -1.59 -1.48
C ARG A 88 -8.33 -0.96 -1.64
N ALA A 89 -7.50 -1.52 -2.51
CA ALA A 89 -6.18 -0.95 -2.79
C ALA A 89 -6.29 0.50 -3.29
N ALA A 90 -7.21 0.78 -4.21
CA ALA A 90 -7.44 2.13 -4.72
C ALA A 90 -7.87 3.11 -3.60
N VAL A 91 -8.75 2.68 -2.68
CA VAL A 91 -9.17 3.50 -1.54
C VAL A 91 -7.99 3.80 -0.62
N PHE A 92 -7.19 2.80 -0.22
CA PHE A 92 -6.05 3.04 0.67
C PHE A 92 -4.96 3.89 0.01
N VAL A 93 -4.69 3.70 -1.29
CA VAL A 93 -3.76 4.57 -2.04
C VAL A 93 -4.30 5.99 -2.14
N ALA A 94 -5.58 6.17 -2.47
CA ALA A 94 -6.20 7.49 -2.58
C ALA A 94 -6.20 8.26 -1.25
N LEU A 95 -6.39 7.56 -0.13
CA LEU A 95 -6.34 8.16 1.20
C LEU A 95 -4.88 8.45 1.65
N ALA A 96 -3.93 7.58 1.30
CA ALA A 96 -2.53 7.77 1.63
C ALA A 96 -1.85 8.85 0.76
N ALA A 97 -2.24 9.00 -0.51
CA ALA A 97 -1.57 9.90 -1.44
C ALA A 97 -1.48 11.35 -0.94
N PRO A 98 -2.56 12.02 -0.47
CA PRO A 98 -2.45 13.38 0.04
C PRO A 98 -1.56 13.49 1.28
N VAL A 99 -1.57 12.47 2.14
CA VAL A 99 -0.71 12.41 3.33
C VAL A 99 0.76 12.31 2.92
N LEU A 100 1.07 11.39 1.98
CA LEU A 100 2.43 11.20 1.48
C LEU A 100 2.95 12.45 0.76
N LEU A 101 2.12 13.09 -0.05
CA LEU A 101 2.50 14.34 -0.73
C LEU A 101 2.73 15.48 0.25
N PHE A 102 1.86 15.64 1.25
CA PHE A 102 1.99 16.68 2.28
C PHE A 102 3.24 16.47 3.16
N CYS A 103 3.43 15.27 3.70
CA CYS A 103 4.62 14.95 4.51
C CYS A 103 5.90 15.06 3.69
N GLY A 104 5.91 14.55 2.46
CA GLY A 104 7.07 14.65 1.58
C GLY A 104 7.40 16.09 1.22
N HIS A 105 6.37 16.93 0.99
CA HIS A 105 6.57 18.37 0.75
C HIS A 105 7.20 19.09 1.96
N ARG A 106 6.79 18.73 3.15
CA ARG A 106 7.34 19.29 4.40
C ARG A 106 8.79 18.90 4.63
N LEU A 107 9.20 17.68 4.25
CA LEU A 107 10.56 17.16 4.47
C LEU A 107 11.56 17.71 3.43
N GLU A 108 11.32 17.47 2.15
CA GLU A 108 12.29 17.77 1.08
C GLU A 108 11.63 18.39 -0.19
N GLY A 109 10.37 18.76 -0.11
CA GLY A 109 9.62 19.37 -1.21
C GLY A 109 8.72 18.42 -1.98
N VAL A 110 7.91 18.98 -2.90
CA VAL A 110 6.85 18.25 -3.62
C VAL A 110 7.39 17.06 -4.43
N GLN A 111 8.58 17.20 -5.04
CA GLN A 111 9.18 16.14 -5.83
C GLN A 111 9.53 14.91 -5.00
N PHE A 112 9.95 15.10 -3.76
CA PHE A 112 10.25 14.00 -2.85
C PHE A 112 8.99 13.19 -2.50
N GLY A 113 7.90 13.87 -2.15
CA GLY A 113 6.60 13.22 -1.93
C GLY A 113 6.11 12.43 -3.14
N ALA A 114 6.25 13.00 -4.36
CA ALA A 114 5.89 12.31 -5.61
C ALA A 114 6.73 11.07 -5.88
N ARG A 115 8.03 11.09 -5.57
CA ARG A 115 8.93 9.93 -5.69
C ARG A 115 8.54 8.81 -4.72
N VAL A 116 8.25 9.16 -3.46
CA VAL A 116 7.75 8.18 -2.47
C VAL A 116 6.40 7.60 -2.90
N LEU A 117 5.52 8.40 -3.50
CA LEU A 117 4.24 7.92 -4.03
C LEU A 117 4.44 6.94 -5.20
N ALA A 118 5.45 7.14 -6.07
CA ALA A 118 5.78 6.18 -7.14
C ALA A 118 6.23 4.83 -6.55
N HIS A 119 7.06 4.82 -5.51
CA HIS A 119 7.45 3.60 -4.80
C HIS A 119 6.24 2.94 -4.12
N THR A 120 5.35 3.74 -3.55
CA THR A 120 4.09 3.26 -2.96
C THR A 120 3.25 2.51 -4.00
N ALA A 121 3.11 3.07 -5.21
CA ALA A 121 2.39 2.42 -6.30
C ALA A 121 3.04 1.07 -6.69
N ALA A 122 4.38 1.00 -6.74
CA ALA A 122 5.10 -0.24 -7.03
C ALA A 122 4.89 -1.29 -5.94
N VAL A 123 5.02 -0.93 -4.67
CA VAL A 123 4.84 -1.83 -3.52
C VAL A 123 3.42 -2.39 -3.51
N VAL A 124 2.41 -1.54 -3.71
CA VAL A 124 1.00 -1.97 -3.76
C VAL A 124 0.74 -2.87 -4.98
N ALA A 125 1.25 -2.51 -6.16
CA ALA A 125 1.06 -3.31 -7.38
C ALA A 125 1.68 -4.71 -7.25
N VAL A 126 2.89 -4.81 -6.67
CA VAL A 126 3.54 -6.09 -6.37
C VAL A 126 2.73 -6.91 -5.36
N GLY A 127 2.24 -6.27 -4.28
CA GLY A 127 1.37 -6.91 -3.31
C GLY A 127 0.08 -7.47 -3.92
N LEU A 128 -0.54 -6.71 -4.82
CA LEU A 128 -1.71 -7.17 -5.57
C LEU A 128 -1.38 -8.35 -6.49
N ALA A 129 -0.25 -8.30 -7.20
CA ALA A 129 0.18 -9.40 -8.05
C ALA A 129 0.50 -10.67 -7.25
N GLN A 130 1.19 -10.54 -6.11
CA GLN A 130 1.48 -11.66 -5.21
C GLN A 130 0.22 -12.24 -4.56
N SER A 131 -0.81 -11.44 -4.32
CA SER A 131 -2.09 -11.95 -3.79
C SER A 131 -2.80 -12.92 -4.75
N THR A 132 -2.33 -13.07 -6.00
CA THR A 132 -2.76 -14.14 -6.91
C THR A 132 -2.12 -15.51 -6.61
N LEU A 133 -1.10 -15.54 -5.76
CA LEU A 133 -0.33 -16.73 -5.39
C LEU A 133 -0.54 -17.14 -3.94
N MET A 134 -0.82 -16.19 -3.07
CA MET A 134 -0.95 -16.40 -1.63
C MET A 134 -2.00 -15.47 -1.03
N ALA A 135 -2.36 -15.71 0.24
CA ALA A 135 -3.34 -14.89 0.96
C ALA A 135 -2.93 -13.40 0.96
N PRO A 136 -3.88 -12.45 0.80
CA PRO A 136 -3.56 -11.02 0.76
C PRO A 136 -2.81 -10.52 1.99
N THR A 137 -3.10 -11.06 3.18
CA THR A 137 -2.39 -10.76 4.44
C THR A 137 -0.93 -11.20 4.37
N LEU A 138 -0.66 -12.41 3.88
CA LEU A 138 0.70 -12.94 3.72
C LEU A 138 1.45 -12.16 2.63
N SER A 139 0.79 -11.88 1.51
CA SER A 139 1.35 -11.04 0.44
C SER A 139 1.76 -9.65 0.96
N ALA A 140 0.90 -8.99 1.74
CA ALA A 140 1.21 -7.71 2.36
C ALA A 140 2.45 -7.82 3.27
N ALA A 141 2.54 -8.86 4.10
CA ALA A 141 3.68 -9.08 4.99
C ALA A 141 4.99 -9.31 4.21
N VAL A 142 4.97 -10.19 3.20
CA VAL A 142 6.15 -10.51 2.38
C VAL A 142 6.66 -9.29 1.63
N VAL A 143 5.76 -8.53 0.99
CA VAL A 143 6.15 -7.32 0.24
C VAL A 143 6.66 -6.24 1.18
N SER A 144 6.04 -6.07 2.35
CA SER A 144 6.51 -5.12 3.36
C SER A 144 7.92 -5.46 3.84
N PHE A 145 8.18 -6.73 4.13
CA PHE A 145 9.50 -7.20 4.55
C PHE A 145 10.54 -7.00 3.44
N ALA A 146 10.21 -7.37 2.21
CA ALA A 146 11.10 -7.19 1.06
C ALA A 146 11.42 -5.70 0.81
N TRP A 147 10.42 -4.82 0.90
CA TRP A 147 10.61 -3.37 0.80
C TRP A 147 11.53 -2.84 1.90
N MET A 148 11.27 -3.18 3.15
CA MET A 148 12.09 -2.74 4.28
C MET A 148 13.54 -3.19 4.14
N SER A 149 13.76 -4.44 3.74
CA SER A 149 15.10 -5.00 3.51
C SER A 149 15.82 -4.27 2.37
N LEU A 150 15.11 -4.02 1.26
CA LEU A 150 15.68 -3.31 0.10
C LEU A 150 16.12 -1.89 0.50
N VAL A 151 15.22 -1.14 1.17
CA VAL A 151 15.53 0.23 1.60
C VAL A 151 16.71 0.26 2.56
N GLN A 152 16.78 -0.67 3.52
CA GLN A 152 17.92 -0.73 4.45
C GLN A 152 19.24 -1.02 3.73
N VAL A 153 19.25 -1.97 2.78
CA VAL A 153 20.47 -2.29 2.01
C VAL A 153 20.92 -1.06 1.20
N VAL A 154 19.99 -0.37 0.53
CA VAL A 154 20.36 0.81 -0.28
C VAL A 154 20.80 1.97 0.61
N LEU A 155 20.16 2.20 1.76
CA LEU A 155 20.61 3.22 2.72
C LEU A 155 22.03 2.97 3.24
N MET A 156 22.39 1.69 3.46
CA MET A 156 23.75 1.32 3.88
C MET A 156 24.78 1.44 2.76
N ALA A 157 24.39 1.21 1.49
CA ALA A 157 25.29 1.18 0.35
C ALA A 157 25.51 2.55 -0.29
N GLY A 158 24.49 3.32 -0.53
CA GLY A 158 24.53 4.57 -1.30
C GLY A 158 23.81 5.75 -0.67
N GLY A 159 22.98 5.49 0.30
CA GLY A 159 22.20 6.52 0.99
C GLY A 159 20.83 6.82 0.36
N LEU A 160 20.18 7.84 0.92
CA LEU A 160 18.81 8.22 0.58
C LEU A 160 18.65 8.72 -0.86
N ALA A 161 19.70 9.39 -1.40
CA ALA A 161 19.69 9.94 -2.75
C ALA A 161 19.50 8.87 -3.83
N ASP A 162 20.03 7.66 -3.61
CA ASP A 162 19.91 6.57 -4.58
C ASP A 162 18.47 6.04 -4.67
N ILE A 163 17.77 5.92 -3.53
CA ILE A 163 16.38 5.46 -3.49
C ILE A 163 15.47 6.50 -4.16
N THR A 164 15.77 7.78 -3.98
CA THR A 164 14.94 8.87 -4.51
C THR A 164 15.41 9.37 -5.87
N SER A 165 16.39 8.70 -6.50
CA SER A 165 16.89 9.05 -7.82
C SER A 165 15.83 8.86 -8.91
N SER A 166 16.00 9.54 -10.03
CA SER A 166 15.12 9.37 -11.20
C SER A 166 15.14 7.94 -11.76
N HIS A 167 16.28 7.26 -11.67
CA HIS A 167 16.44 5.86 -12.09
C HIS A 167 15.63 4.93 -11.17
N ALA A 168 15.70 5.12 -9.85
CA ALA A 168 14.92 4.32 -8.89
C ALA A 168 13.42 4.53 -9.10
N VAL A 169 12.98 5.76 -9.37
CA VAL A 169 11.57 6.07 -9.67
C VAL A 169 11.15 5.40 -10.99
N ALA A 170 11.97 5.48 -12.05
CA ALA A 170 11.67 4.80 -13.30
C ALA A 170 11.55 3.28 -13.11
N LEU A 171 12.46 2.68 -12.34
CA LEU A 171 12.40 1.26 -11.99
C LEU A 171 11.13 0.91 -11.20
N ALA A 172 10.72 1.76 -10.24
CA ALA A 172 9.48 1.58 -9.49
C ALA A 172 8.25 1.62 -10.41
N VAL A 173 8.19 2.56 -11.34
CA VAL A 173 7.10 2.64 -12.33
C VAL A 173 7.08 1.41 -13.24
N CYS A 174 8.23 0.98 -13.76
CA CYS A 174 8.31 -0.25 -14.56
C CYS A 174 7.86 -1.48 -13.76
N THR A 175 8.25 -1.59 -12.49
CA THR A 175 7.85 -2.67 -11.59
C THR A 175 6.33 -2.65 -11.37
N ALA A 176 5.73 -1.48 -11.15
CA ALA A 176 4.29 -1.34 -11.00
C ALA A 176 3.54 -1.80 -12.25
N VAL A 177 3.98 -1.39 -13.43
CA VAL A 177 3.38 -1.78 -14.71
C VAL A 177 3.50 -3.29 -14.94
N ALA A 178 4.68 -3.88 -14.70
CA ALA A 178 4.90 -5.31 -14.83
C ALA A 178 4.02 -6.11 -13.84
N ALA A 179 3.91 -5.66 -12.59
CA ALA A 179 3.07 -6.30 -11.58
C ALA A 179 1.58 -6.23 -11.95
N LEU A 180 1.10 -5.09 -12.45
CA LEU A 180 -0.27 -4.94 -12.94
C LEU A 180 -0.55 -5.82 -14.16
N PHE A 181 0.42 -5.97 -15.05
CA PHE A 181 0.31 -6.89 -16.19
C PHE A 181 0.17 -8.35 -15.71
N VAL A 182 0.99 -8.78 -14.77
CA VAL A 182 0.88 -10.12 -14.14
C VAL A 182 -0.50 -10.31 -13.51
N LEU A 183 -1.01 -9.29 -12.80
CA LEU A 183 -2.33 -9.32 -12.18
C LEU A 183 -3.44 -9.52 -13.22
N VAL A 184 -3.38 -8.80 -14.35
CA VAL A 184 -4.35 -8.92 -15.44
C VAL A 184 -4.31 -10.31 -16.08
N VAL A 185 -3.12 -10.83 -16.35
CA VAL A 185 -2.95 -12.17 -16.94
C VAL A 185 -3.48 -13.25 -15.99
N ARG A 186 -3.21 -13.10 -14.69
CA ARG A 186 -3.60 -14.08 -13.66
C ARG A 186 -4.97 -13.84 -13.03
N ARG A 187 -5.76 -12.89 -13.54
CA ARG A 187 -7.08 -12.55 -12.97
C ARG A 187 -8.01 -13.74 -12.75
N ARG A 188 -7.88 -14.81 -13.56
CA ARG A 188 -8.69 -16.02 -13.45
C ARG A 188 -8.34 -16.84 -12.20
N ALA A 189 -7.11 -16.81 -11.73
CA ALA A 189 -6.68 -17.52 -10.52
C ALA A 189 -7.39 -16.99 -9.26
N LEU A 190 -7.72 -15.70 -9.23
CA LEU A 190 -8.42 -15.07 -8.10
C LEU A 190 -9.92 -15.40 -8.04
N SER A 191 -10.48 -16.02 -9.08
CA SER A 191 -11.91 -16.35 -9.13
C SER A 191 -12.24 -17.72 -8.55
N THR A 192 -11.27 -18.60 -8.38
CA THR A 192 -11.51 -20.03 -8.10
C THR A 192 -11.02 -20.49 -6.72
N ASP A 193 -9.89 -20.01 -6.21
CA ASP A 193 -9.20 -20.71 -5.11
C ASP A 193 -9.48 -20.20 -3.68
N TRP A 194 -10.00 -18.99 -3.52
CA TRP A 194 -10.15 -18.38 -2.19
C TRP A 194 -11.43 -18.74 -1.43
N ARG A 195 -12.37 -19.40 -2.10
CA ARG A 195 -13.68 -19.74 -1.53
C ARG A 195 -13.67 -21.03 -0.70
N TYR A 196 -12.59 -21.79 -0.75
CA TYR A 196 -12.51 -23.14 -0.18
C TYR A 196 -11.36 -23.36 0.81
N SER A 197 -10.56 -22.35 1.12
CA SER A 197 -9.51 -22.37 2.14
C SER A 197 -9.87 -21.49 3.34
#